data_b41abdc5dbbf827106ae7c26e7935364
#
_entry.id   b41abdc5dbbf827106ae7c26e7935364
#
_cell.length_a   1.000
_cell.length_b   1.000
_cell.length_c   1.000
_cell.angle_alpha   90.00
_cell.angle_beta   90.00
_cell.angle_gamma   90.00
#
_symmetry.space_group_name_H-M   'P 1'
#
loop_
_entity.id
_entity.type
_entity.pdbx_description
1 polymer ?
#
loop_
_entity_poly.entity_id
_entity_poly.type
_entity_poly.pdbx_seq_one_letter_code
_entity_poly.pdbx_strand_id
1 'polypeptide(L)'
;MKILLFDDHRIFGESLSKLLEDWDAISICHYVSNETEFWNILSVDEWDIVLLDVNLRDQSKNSGIDLIEKIYNKKPKTKVAMLSSYDMPVYRQEALKRGAVSYIDK
;
A
#
# COMPACT_ATOMS: atom_id res chain seq x y z
N MET A 1 5.71 -9.68 -11.13
CA MET A 1 4.79 -9.23 -10.06
C MET A 1 4.56 -7.73 -10.21
N LYS A 2 3.32 -7.32 -10.12
CA LYS A 2 2.92 -5.91 -10.22
C LYS A 2 2.57 -5.37 -8.84
N ILE A 3 3.20 -4.28 -8.44
CA ILE A 3 3.04 -3.67 -7.12
C ILE A 3 2.51 -2.25 -7.27
N LEU A 4 1.46 -1.93 -6.51
CA LEU A 4 0.96 -0.57 -6.38
C LEU A 4 1.35 -0.06 -4.99
N LEU A 5 2.12 1.03 -4.95
CA LEU A 5 2.63 1.61 -3.71
C LEU A 5 1.89 2.92 -3.43
N PHE A 6 1.23 3.00 -2.29
CA PHE A 6 0.55 4.21 -1.85
C PHE A 6 1.16 4.72 -0.56
N ASP A 7 1.84 5.86 -0.63
CA ASP A 7 2.50 6.51 0.49
C ASP A 7 2.49 8.02 0.23
N ASP A 8 2.05 8.81 1.20
CA ASP A 8 2.02 10.26 1.05
C ASP A 8 3.39 10.93 1.24
N HIS A 9 4.40 10.18 1.65
CA HIS A 9 5.79 10.65 1.73
C HIS A 9 6.48 10.46 0.38
N ARG A 10 6.40 11.47 -0.47
CA ARG A 10 6.84 11.37 -1.87
C ARG A 10 8.28 10.89 -2.04
N ILE A 11 9.21 11.43 -1.27
CA ILE A 11 10.63 11.05 -1.40
C ILE A 11 10.82 9.57 -1.08
N PHE A 12 10.22 9.11 0.01
CA PHE A 12 10.28 7.71 0.40
C PHE A 12 9.63 6.80 -0.66
N GLY A 13 8.42 7.17 -1.11
CA GLY A 13 7.68 6.37 -2.09
C GLY A 13 8.40 6.25 -3.42
N GLU A 14 8.92 7.35 -3.94
CA GLU A 14 9.67 7.33 -5.19
C GLU A 14 10.95 6.51 -5.08
N SER A 15 11.66 6.64 -3.96
CA SER A 15 12.90 5.88 -3.74
C SER A 15 12.63 4.39 -3.61
N LEU A 16 11.61 4.02 -2.85
CA LEU A 16 11.24 2.62 -2.68
C LEU A 16 10.77 1.99 -3.99
N SER A 17 9.99 2.74 -4.76
CA SER A 17 9.50 2.28 -6.06
C SER A 17 10.65 1.92 -6.99
N LYS A 18 11.69 2.76 -7.04
CA LYS A 18 12.87 2.49 -7.87
C LYS A 18 13.63 1.27 -7.40
N LEU A 19 13.80 1.11 -6.08
CA LEU A 19 14.49 -0.05 -5.53
C LEU A 19 13.74 -1.35 -5.84
N LEU A 20 12.42 -1.32 -5.74
CA LEU A 20 11.61 -2.51 -6.01
C LEU A 20 11.66 -2.89 -7.48
N GLU A 21 11.67 -1.92 -8.39
CA GLU A 21 11.72 -2.19 -9.82
C GLU A 21 13.06 -2.83 -10.26
N ASP A 22 14.11 -2.71 -9.47
CA ASP A 22 15.40 -3.35 -9.76
C ASP A 22 15.39 -4.85 -9.48
N TRP A 23 14.36 -5.37 -8.81
CA TRP A 23 14.25 -6.81 -8.56
C TRP A 23 13.61 -7.52 -9.76
N ASP A 24 14.22 -8.61 -10.21
CA ASP A 24 13.74 -9.35 -11.38
C ASP A 24 12.30 -9.86 -11.20
N ALA A 25 11.91 -10.18 -9.96
CA ALA A 25 10.56 -10.68 -9.67
C ALA A 25 9.49 -9.61 -9.83
N ILE A 26 9.87 -8.33 -9.87
CA ILE A 26 8.93 -7.21 -9.94
C ILE A 26 8.98 -6.62 -11.34
N SER A 27 7.85 -6.72 -12.05
CA SER A 27 7.75 -6.18 -13.41
C SER A 27 7.43 -4.70 -13.41
N ILE A 28 6.56 -4.26 -12.48
CA ILE A 28 6.15 -2.85 -12.36
C ILE A 28 5.94 -2.55 -10.88
N CYS A 29 6.43 -1.39 -10.44
CA CYS A 29 6.05 -0.79 -9.17
C CYS A 29 5.56 0.62 -9.47
N HIS A 30 4.24 0.83 -9.35
CA HIS A 30 3.62 2.13 -9.60
C HIS A 30 3.39 2.85 -8.28
N TYR A 31 3.98 4.03 -8.14
CA TYR A 31 3.83 4.83 -6.94
C TYR A 31 2.74 5.88 -7.10
N VAL A 32 1.87 6.00 -6.10
CA VAL A 32 0.87 7.07 -6.01
C VAL A 32 0.97 7.74 -4.65
N SER A 33 0.66 9.03 -4.59
CA SER A 33 0.81 9.83 -3.37
C SER A 33 -0.50 10.34 -2.80
N ASN A 34 -1.63 10.12 -3.48
CA ASN A 34 -2.93 10.55 -2.98
C ASN A 34 -4.00 9.49 -3.23
N GLU A 35 -5.08 9.58 -2.46
CA GLU A 35 -6.12 8.55 -2.49
C GLU A 35 -6.88 8.52 -3.82
N THR A 36 -7.16 9.67 -4.42
CA THR A 36 -7.89 9.72 -5.68
C THR A 36 -7.14 8.98 -6.78
N GLU A 37 -5.84 9.26 -6.91
CA GLU A 37 -4.99 8.59 -7.87
C GLU A 37 -4.89 7.10 -7.57
N PHE A 38 -4.77 6.75 -6.28
CA PHE A 38 -4.71 5.35 -5.85
C PHE A 38 -5.91 4.55 -6.36
N TRP A 39 -7.12 5.05 -6.12
CA TRP A 39 -8.33 4.33 -6.54
C TRP A 39 -8.45 4.24 -8.07
N ASN A 40 -8.06 5.29 -8.78
CA ASN A 40 -8.07 5.27 -10.24
C ASN A 40 -7.15 4.20 -10.80
N ILE A 41 -5.92 4.14 -10.30
CA ILE A 41 -4.93 3.17 -10.78
C ILE A 41 -5.30 1.75 -10.35
N LEU A 42 -5.79 1.57 -9.14
CA LEU A 42 -6.23 0.26 -8.67
C LEU A 42 -7.35 -0.30 -9.53
N SER A 43 -8.26 0.57 -9.99
CA SER A 43 -9.45 0.16 -10.74
C SER A 43 -9.16 -0.24 -12.18
N VAL A 44 -8.13 0.34 -12.81
CA VAL A 44 -7.90 0.16 -14.26
C VAL A 44 -6.96 -1.00 -14.58
N ASP A 45 -6.33 -1.61 -13.59
CA ASP A 45 -5.37 -2.69 -13.83
C ASP A 45 -5.45 -3.75 -12.73
N GLU A 46 -4.80 -4.88 -12.95
CA GLU A 46 -4.69 -5.93 -11.95
C GLU A 46 -3.35 -5.81 -11.24
N TRP A 47 -3.37 -5.88 -9.92
CA TRP A 47 -2.19 -5.73 -9.08
C TRP A 47 -2.03 -6.97 -8.20
N ASP A 48 -0.79 -7.44 -8.05
CA ASP A 48 -0.51 -8.58 -7.19
C ASP A 48 -0.47 -8.15 -5.72
N ILE A 49 0.19 -7.02 -5.46
CA ILE A 49 0.35 -6.50 -4.10
C ILE A 49 0.10 -5.00 -4.09
N VAL A 50 -0.61 -4.54 -3.07
CA VAL A 50 -0.68 -3.12 -2.69
C VAL A 50 0.18 -2.94 -1.45
N LEU A 51 1.18 -2.07 -1.53
CA LEU A 51 1.93 -1.60 -0.38
C LEU A 51 1.30 -0.29 0.09
N LEU A 52 0.85 -0.26 1.32
CA LEU A 52 0.00 0.80 1.83
C LEU A 52 0.56 1.38 3.12
N ASP A 53 0.80 2.70 3.14
CA ASP A 53 1.26 3.37 4.35
C ASP A 53 0.15 3.40 5.39
N VAL A 54 0.48 3.08 6.64
CA VAL A 54 -0.45 3.16 7.76
C VAL A 54 -0.91 4.60 7.98
N ASN A 55 0.01 5.55 7.88
CA ASN A 55 -0.26 6.96 8.13
C ASN A 55 -0.43 7.74 6.83
N LEU A 56 -1.62 7.71 6.28
CA LEU A 56 -1.97 8.56 5.14
C LEU A 56 -2.48 9.90 5.71
N ARG A 57 -1.58 10.89 5.76
CA ARG A 57 -1.91 12.20 6.32
C ARG A 57 -2.78 12.99 5.37
N ASP A 58 -2.84 14.19 5.47
CA ASP A 58 -3.32 15.31 4.64
C ASP A 58 -4.43 15.06 3.62
N GLN A 59 -4.47 13.95 2.93
CA GLN A 59 -5.33 13.77 1.77
C GLN A 59 -6.38 12.70 1.94
N SER A 60 -6.29 11.95 3.02
CA SER A 60 -7.25 10.91 3.32
C SER A 60 -7.78 11.10 4.73
N LYS A 61 -9.09 11.02 4.89
CA LYS A 61 -9.71 11.02 6.21
C LYS A 61 -9.54 9.68 6.90
N ASN A 62 -9.05 8.69 6.17
CA ASN A 62 -8.88 7.32 6.65
C ASN A 62 -7.41 7.03 6.83
N SER A 63 -7.05 6.24 7.82
CA SER A 63 -5.72 5.65 7.89
C SER A 63 -5.60 4.55 6.83
N GLY A 64 -4.35 4.12 6.54
CA GLY A 64 -4.16 3.01 5.63
C GLY A 64 -4.90 1.75 6.08
N ILE A 65 -4.99 1.53 7.38
CA ILE A 65 -5.68 0.36 7.94
C ILE A 65 -7.17 0.35 7.52
N ASP A 66 -7.80 1.51 7.52
CA ASP A 66 -9.20 1.61 7.12
C ASP A 66 -9.45 1.28 5.65
N LEU A 67 -8.43 1.39 4.81
CA LEU A 67 -8.54 1.12 3.38
C LEU A 67 -8.45 -0.37 3.05
N ILE A 68 -7.95 -1.21 3.94
CA ILE A 68 -7.71 -2.63 3.66
C ILE A 68 -9.00 -3.32 3.19
N GLU A 69 -10.07 -3.17 3.94
CA GLU A 69 -11.35 -3.81 3.58
C GLU A 69 -11.89 -3.29 2.26
N LYS A 70 -11.75 -1.98 2.02
CA LYS A 70 -12.21 -1.36 0.77
C LYS A 70 -11.44 -1.90 -0.43
N ILE A 71 -10.14 -2.12 -0.27
CA ILE A 71 -9.31 -2.69 -1.31
C ILE A 71 -9.77 -4.11 -1.65
N TYR A 72 -9.95 -4.95 -0.63
CA TYR A 72 -10.40 -6.33 -0.85
C TYR A 72 -11.80 -6.40 -1.45
N ASN A 73 -12.67 -5.45 -1.14
CA ASN A 73 -14.00 -5.40 -1.76
C ASN A 73 -13.92 -5.13 -3.26
N LYS A 74 -12.96 -4.31 -3.69
CA LYS A 74 -12.78 -4.00 -5.12
C LYS A 74 -11.93 -5.03 -5.84
N LYS A 75 -10.88 -5.52 -5.19
CA LYS A 75 -9.88 -6.42 -5.79
C LYS A 75 -9.57 -7.57 -4.82
N PRO A 76 -10.46 -8.57 -4.71
CA PRO A 76 -10.31 -9.63 -3.72
C PRO A 76 -9.03 -10.47 -3.87
N LYS A 77 -8.45 -10.51 -5.06
CA LYS A 77 -7.24 -11.29 -5.33
C LYS A 77 -5.95 -10.53 -5.07
N THR A 78 -6.03 -9.21 -4.91
CA THR A 78 -4.86 -8.37 -4.63
C THR A 78 -4.51 -8.48 -3.14
N LYS A 79 -3.25 -8.72 -2.83
CA LYS A 79 -2.78 -8.78 -1.44
C LYS A 79 -2.40 -7.40 -0.96
N VAL A 80 -2.62 -7.11 0.32
CA VAL A 80 -2.27 -5.84 0.93
C VAL A 80 -1.19 -6.06 1.97
N ALA A 81 -0.10 -5.34 1.85
CA ALA A 81 0.96 -5.28 2.86
C ALA A 81 1.07 -3.85 3.37
N MET A 82 1.30 -3.69 4.66
CA MET A 82 1.36 -2.37 5.29
C MET A 82 2.79 -1.91 5.45
N LEU A 83 3.00 -0.60 5.29
CA LEU A 83 4.26 0.07 5.60
C LEU A 83 4.04 1.01 6.77
N SER A 84 4.97 1.04 7.72
CA SER A 84 4.85 1.89 8.90
C SER A 84 6.19 2.45 9.34
N SER A 85 6.19 3.72 9.74
CA SER A 85 7.33 4.36 10.41
C SER A 85 7.37 4.01 11.90
N TYR A 86 6.28 3.48 12.43
CA TYR A 86 6.13 3.20 13.86
C TYR A 86 5.79 1.73 14.05
N ASP A 87 6.55 1.07 14.93
CA ASP A 87 6.23 -0.29 15.33
C ASP A 87 5.24 -0.22 16.50
N MET A 88 3.97 -0.08 16.18
CA MET A 88 2.90 -0.06 17.18
C MET A 88 2.13 -1.37 17.11
N PRO A 89 2.22 -2.20 18.16
CA PRO A 89 1.56 -3.51 18.17
C PRO A 89 0.06 -3.45 17.88
N VAL A 90 -0.63 -2.39 18.34
CA VAL A 90 -2.06 -2.22 18.10
C VAL A 90 -2.34 -2.11 16.61
N TYR A 91 -1.57 -1.31 15.88
CA TYR A 91 -1.75 -1.14 14.45
C TYR A 91 -1.40 -2.40 13.68
N ARG A 92 -0.33 -3.09 14.08
CA ARG A 92 0.06 -4.35 13.47
C ARG A 92 -1.04 -5.40 13.60
N GLN A 93 -1.57 -5.57 14.81
CA GLN A 93 -2.62 -6.54 15.07
C GLN A 93 -3.89 -6.21 14.28
N GLU A 94 -4.29 -4.95 14.28
CA GLU A 94 -5.50 -4.53 13.56
C GLU A 94 -5.37 -4.73 12.05
N ALA A 95 -4.20 -4.38 11.49
CA ALA A 95 -3.95 -4.56 10.06
C ALA A 95 -4.04 -6.03 9.66
N LEU A 96 -3.37 -6.90 10.41
CA LEU A 96 -3.38 -8.33 10.12
C LEU A 96 -4.78 -8.93 10.29
N LYS A 97 -5.51 -8.48 11.30
CA LYS A 97 -6.89 -8.92 11.53
C LYS A 97 -7.80 -8.55 10.37
N ARG A 98 -7.58 -7.41 9.73
CA ARG A 98 -8.38 -6.95 8.58
C ARG A 98 -7.92 -7.56 7.26
N GLY A 99 -6.87 -8.37 7.27
CA GLY A 99 -6.46 -9.11 6.10
C GLY A 99 -5.14 -8.70 5.46
N ALA A 100 -4.39 -7.79 6.06
CA ALA A 100 -3.05 -7.48 5.57
C ALA A 100 -2.18 -8.74 5.67
N VAL A 101 -1.40 -9.03 4.63
CA VAL A 101 -0.56 -10.23 4.61
C VAL A 101 0.78 -9.98 5.31
N SER A 102 1.16 -8.74 5.49
CA SER A 102 2.41 -8.38 6.16
C SER A 102 2.33 -6.95 6.69
N TYR A 103 3.21 -6.67 7.64
CA TYR A 103 3.36 -5.34 8.23
C TYR A 103 4.85 -5.04 8.28
N ILE A 104 5.30 -4.07 7.50
CA ILE A 104 6.71 -3.83 7.25
C ILE A 104 7.12 -2.47 7.79
N ASP A 105 8.24 -2.44 8.53
CA ASP A 105 8.80 -1.18 9.01
C ASP A 105 9.51 -0.45 7.86
N LYS A 106 9.33 0.83 7.85
CA LYS A 106 10.03 1.70 6.90
C LYS A 106 11.51 1.82 7.23
#